data_03b3caca9598f2ad279f5af4bceb492a
#
_entry.id   03b3caca9598f2ad279f5af4bceb492a
#
_cell.length_a   1.000
_cell.length_b   1.000
_cell.length_c   1.000
_cell.angle_alpha   90.00
_cell.angle_beta   90.00
_cell.angle_gamma   90.00
#
_symmetry.space_group_name_H-M   'P 1'
#
loop_
_entity.id
_entity.type
_entity.pdbx_description
1 polymer ?
#
loop_
_entity_poly.entity_id
_entity_poly.type
_entity_poly.pdbx_seq_one_letter_code
_entity_poly.pdbx_strand_id
1 'polypeptide(L)'
;MKISEVIVFVIYLVFMLSIGVYFFFKNRSGGEKTYFLGGRQMGPWVTALSAGASDMSAWVLMGLPTSIYALGVGQVWISVGLAIGYTISWLVEAPRLRRFSIVANDSITIPQYLTNRFLSKNKSLQILSAIIFLVAYTIYAASSIKACGTLFNTVMDIDPTVAMYIA
;
A
#
# COMPACT_ATOMS: atom_id res chain seq x y z
N MET A 1 12.29 -22.72 15.75
CA MET A 1 11.03 -21.95 16.01
C MET A 1 10.64 -22.04 17.48
N LYS A 2 10.49 -20.92 18.15
CA LYS A 2 9.92 -20.91 19.50
C LYS A 2 8.39 -20.98 19.36
N ILE A 3 7.74 -21.92 20.02
CA ILE A 3 6.28 -22.12 20.00
C ILE A 3 5.55 -20.78 20.31
N SER A 4 6.10 -19.98 21.22
CA SER A 4 5.57 -18.67 21.58
C SER A 4 5.49 -17.67 20.41
N GLU A 5 6.45 -17.69 19.50
CA GLU A 5 6.49 -16.78 18.32
C GLU A 5 5.37 -17.14 17.33
N VAL A 6 5.17 -18.45 17.11
CA VAL A 6 4.09 -18.93 16.23
C VAL A 6 2.72 -18.61 16.80
N ILE A 7 2.53 -18.80 18.11
CA ILE A 7 1.26 -18.48 18.77
C ILE A 7 0.92 -17.00 18.62
N VAL A 8 1.88 -16.10 18.88
CA VAL A 8 1.66 -14.64 18.72
C VAL A 8 1.32 -14.28 17.27
N PHE A 9 2.02 -14.89 16.32
CA PHE A 9 1.75 -14.66 14.90
C PHE A 9 0.35 -15.14 14.49
N VAL A 10 -0.05 -16.32 14.90
CA VAL A 10 -1.39 -16.85 14.61
C VAL A 10 -2.49 -15.99 15.24
N ILE A 11 -2.30 -15.56 16.49
CA ILE A 11 -3.25 -14.64 17.15
C ILE A 11 -3.38 -13.33 16.37
N TYR A 12 -2.27 -12.75 15.95
CA TYR A 12 -2.26 -11.55 15.14
C TYR A 12 -2.99 -11.74 13.81
N LEU A 13 -2.73 -12.83 13.08
CA LEU A 13 -3.39 -13.17 11.83
C LEU A 13 -4.91 -13.31 12.01
N VAL A 14 -5.34 -14.08 13.01
CA VAL A 14 -6.77 -14.26 13.31
C VAL A 14 -7.44 -12.94 13.65
N PHE A 15 -6.77 -12.08 14.42
CA PHE A 15 -7.26 -10.75 14.76
C PHE A 15 -7.44 -9.89 13.52
N MET A 16 -6.44 -9.81 12.64
CA MET A 16 -6.50 -9.03 11.40
C MET A 16 -7.57 -9.54 10.44
N LEU A 17 -7.67 -10.86 10.26
CA LEU A 17 -8.72 -11.47 9.44
C LEU A 17 -10.12 -11.19 10.00
N SER A 18 -10.29 -11.24 11.32
CA SER A 18 -11.57 -10.94 11.97
C SER A 18 -12.03 -9.50 11.71
N ILE A 19 -11.10 -8.53 11.75
CA ILE A 19 -11.38 -7.14 11.38
C ILE A 19 -11.82 -7.05 9.92
N GLY A 20 -11.09 -7.68 8.99
CA GLY A 20 -11.42 -7.69 7.58
C GLY A 20 -12.81 -8.27 7.29
N VAL A 21 -13.11 -9.42 7.89
CA VAL A 21 -14.41 -10.09 7.77
C VAL A 21 -15.54 -9.24 8.37
N TYR A 22 -15.32 -8.62 9.52
CA TYR A 22 -16.30 -7.73 10.15
C TYR A 22 -16.66 -6.56 9.23
N PHE A 23 -15.67 -5.86 8.67
CA PHE A 23 -15.92 -4.74 7.77
C PHE A 23 -16.49 -5.17 6.43
N PHE A 24 -16.12 -6.35 5.92
CA PHE A 24 -16.72 -6.92 4.72
C PHE A 24 -18.23 -7.10 4.87
N PHE A 25 -18.68 -7.71 5.96
CA PHE A 25 -20.11 -7.90 6.22
C PHE A 25 -20.83 -6.59 6.49
N LYS A 26 -20.20 -5.66 7.22
CA LYS A 26 -20.78 -4.35 7.55
C LYS A 26 -21.00 -3.48 6.31
N ASN A 27 -20.10 -3.53 5.33
CA ASN A 27 -20.11 -2.67 4.15
C ASN A 27 -20.57 -3.41 2.88
N ARG A 28 -21.17 -4.58 2.99
CA ARG A 28 -21.56 -5.43 1.86
C ARG A 28 -22.54 -4.76 0.89
N SER A 29 -23.34 -3.81 1.34
CA SER A 29 -24.28 -3.05 0.51
C SER A 29 -23.67 -1.80 -0.14
N GLY A 30 -22.41 -1.48 0.17
CA GLY A 30 -21.69 -0.36 -0.43
C GLY A 30 -21.23 -0.69 -1.85
N GLY A 31 -21.45 0.24 -2.80
CA GLY A 31 -20.93 0.12 -4.18
C GLY A 31 -19.41 0.22 -4.25
N GLU A 32 -18.86 0.18 -5.48
CA GLU A 32 -17.41 0.27 -5.76
C GLU A 32 -16.71 1.42 -5.02
N LYS A 33 -17.34 2.58 -4.91
CA LYS A 33 -16.78 3.74 -4.18
C LYS A 33 -16.59 3.48 -2.70
N THR A 34 -17.49 2.74 -2.07
CA THR A 34 -17.36 2.36 -0.66
C THR A 34 -16.23 1.37 -0.46
N TYR A 35 -16.08 0.44 -1.40
CA TYR A 35 -15.01 -0.55 -1.34
C TYR A 35 -13.61 0.06 -1.55
N PHE A 36 -13.41 0.85 -2.63
CA PHE A 36 -12.09 1.39 -2.98
C PHE A 36 -11.72 2.67 -2.25
N LEU A 37 -12.68 3.52 -1.93
CA LEU A 37 -12.44 4.86 -1.37
C LEU A 37 -13.00 5.05 0.04
N GLY A 38 -13.49 3.97 0.69
CA GLY A 38 -14.16 4.08 1.99
C GLY A 38 -15.34 5.06 1.96
N GLY A 39 -16.03 5.21 0.81
CA GLY A 39 -17.10 6.18 0.60
C GLY A 39 -16.65 7.65 0.69
N ARG A 40 -15.34 7.93 0.70
CA ARG A 40 -14.74 9.26 0.93
C ARG A 40 -15.11 9.90 2.29
N GLN A 41 -15.52 9.07 3.26
CA GLN A 41 -15.98 9.51 4.59
C GLN A 41 -15.01 9.14 5.72
N MET A 42 -13.84 8.60 5.38
CA MET A 42 -12.83 8.23 6.37
C MET A 42 -12.30 9.47 7.08
N GLY A 43 -12.22 9.39 8.41
CA GLY A 43 -11.63 10.44 9.23
C GLY A 43 -10.12 10.59 9.01
N PRO A 44 -9.53 11.74 9.39
CA PRO A 44 -8.13 12.04 9.11
C PRO A 44 -7.15 11.00 9.72
N TRP A 45 -7.43 10.54 10.93
CA TRP A 45 -6.59 9.53 11.60
C TRP A 45 -6.62 8.17 10.89
N VAL A 46 -7.82 7.71 10.53
CA VAL A 46 -7.98 6.45 9.81
C VAL A 46 -7.31 6.52 8.43
N THR A 47 -7.46 7.65 7.74
CA THR A 47 -6.84 7.87 6.44
C THR A 47 -5.30 7.88 6.55
N ALA A 48 -4.74 8.58 7.53
CA ALA A 48 -3.31 8.66 7.74
C ALA A 48 -2.70 7.28 8.09
N LEU A 49 -3.33 6.55 9.01
CA LEU A 49 -2.88 5.21 9.39
C LEU A 49 -3.01 4.22 8.24
N SER A 50 -4.12 4.27 7.48
CA SER A 50 -4.33 3.41 6.32
C SER A 50 -3.33 3.68 5.21
N ALA A 51 -3.06 4.96 4.91
CA ALA A 51 -2.05 5.35 3.93
C ALA A 51 -0.65 4.89 4.36
N GLY A 52 -0.27 5.14 5.61
CA GLY A 52 1.02 4.69 6.14
C GLY A 52 1.18 3.17 6.10
N ALA A 53 0.16 2.42 6.51
CA ALA A 53 0.19 0.96 6.48
C ALA A 53 0.26 0.40 5.05
N SER A 54 -0.37 1.05 4.08
CA SER A 54 -0.34 0.62 2.67
C SER A 54 0.96 0.98 1.95
N ASP A 55 1.64 2.04 2.39
CA ASP A 55 2.88 2.53 1.78
C ASP A 55 4.12 1.86 2.38
N MET A 56 4.04 1.40 3.63
CA MET A 56 5.13 0.67 4.29
C MET A 56 5.37 -0.67 3.61
N SER A 57 6.51 -0.76 2.94
CA SER A 57 6.97 -1.99 2.28
C SER A 57 8.17 -2.58 3.02
N ALA A 58 8.66 -3.70 2.51
CA ALA A 58 9.92 -4.30 2.95
C ALA A 58 11.13 -3.33 2.92
N TRP A 59 11.06 -2.27 2.12
CA TRP A 59 12.08 -1.23 2.09
C TRP A 59 12.27 -0.56 3.46
N VAL A 60 11.19 -0.24 4.15
CA VAL A 60 11.26 0.43 5.46
C VAL A 60 11.89 -0.48 6.52
N LEU A 61 11.56 -1.78 6.50
CA LEU A 61 12.01 -2.73 7.51
C LEU A 61 13.41 -3.31 7.22
N MET A 62 13.73 -3.54 5.98
CA MET A 62 14.97 -4.23 5.59
C MET A 62 15.87 -3.37 4.69
N GLY A 63 15.33 -2.71 3.68
CA GLY A 63 16.12 -1.99 2.69
C GLY A 63 16.83 -0.78 3.29
N LEU A 64 16.12 0.06 4.02
CA LEU A 64 16.71 1.26 4.63
C LEU A 64 17.72 0.95 5.73
N PRO A 65 17.44 0.08 6.72
CA PRO A 65 18.45 -0.31 7.70
C PRO A 65 19.69 -0.96 7.07
N THR A 66 19.51 -1.83 6.09
CA THR A 66 20.62 -2.46 5.37
C THR A 66 21.45 -1.45 4.60
N SER A 67 20.81 -0.45 3.96
CA SER A 67 21.54 0.60 3.24
C SER A 67 22.36 1.47 4.19
N ILE A 68 21.82 1.80 5.36
CA ILE A 68 22.54 2.56 6.40
C ILE A 68 23.74 1.75 6.91
N TYR A 69 23.54 0.45 7.15
CA TYR A 69 24.60 -0.44 7.60
C TYR A 69 25.74 -0.58 6.57
N ALA A 70 25.38 -0.73 5.29
CA ALA A 70 26.35 -0.96 4.22
C ALA A 70 27.04 0.31 3.71
N LEU A 71 26.31 1.44 3.64
CA LEU A 71 26.77 2.68 3.00
C LEU A 71 26.99 3.84 3.99
N GLY A 72 26.71 3.59 5.27
CA GLY A 72 26.93 4.55 6.35
C GLY A 72 25.78 5.51 6.61
N VAL A 73 25.98 6.36 7.63
CA VAL A 73 24.97 7.25 8.21
C VAL A 73 24.41 8.28 7.20
N GLY A 74 25.12 8.55 6.10
CA GLY A 74 24.62 9.44 5.03
C GLY A 74 23.28 8.99 4.43
N GLN A 75 22.95 7.70 4.51
CA GLN A 75 21.67 7.16 4.02
C GLN A 75 20.46 7.60 4.88
N VAL A 76 20.68 8.11 6.09
CA VAL A 76 19.60 8.68 6.93
C VAL A 76 18.92 9.87 6.26
N TRP A 77 19.61 10.60 5.38
CA TRP A 77 19.02 11.68 4.60
C TRP A 77 17.86 11.24 3.70
N ILE A 78 17.81 9.95 3.32
CA ILE A 78 16.67 9.36 2.60
C ILE A 78 15.40 9.47 3.47
N SER A 79 15.49 9.13 4.75
CA SER A 79 14.35 9.22 5.68
C SER A 79 13.90 10.66 5.88
N VAL A 80 14.84 11.60 5.97
CA VAL A 80 14.52 13.04 6.09
C VAL A 80 13.83 13.52 4.81
N GLY A 81 14.35 13.18 3.64
CA GLY A 81 13.76 13.52 2.35
C GLY A 81 12.35 12.94 2.18
N LEU A 82 12.14 11.68 2.58
CA LEU A 82 10.83 11.04 2.57
C LEU A 82 9.84 11.74 3.50
N ALA A 83 10.24 12.08 4.72
CA ALA A 83 9.37 12.78 5.68
C ALA A 83 8.91 14.15 5.14
N ILE A 84 9.84 14.92 4.59
CA ILE A 84 9.55 16.23 3.99
C ILE A 84 8.67 16.06 2.75
N GLY A 85 9.04 15.17 1.82
CA GLY A 85 8.30 14.92 0.60
C GLY A 85 6.87 14.44 0.87
N TYR A 86 6.70 13.54 1.82
CA TYR A 86 5.39 13.02 2.24
C TYR A 86 4.52 14.14 2.83
N THR A 87 5.09 14.99 3.67
CA THR A 87 4.39 16.14 4.25
C THR A 87 3.94 17.12 3.16
N ILE A 88 4.80 17.46 2.21
CA ILE A 88 4.46 18.34 1.09
C ILE A 88 3.37 17.73 0.21
N SER A 89 3.47 16.43 -0.11
CA SER A 89 2.48 15.72 -0.91
C SER A 89 1.10 15.75 -0.25
N TRP A 90 1.01 15.52 1.06
CA TRP A 90 -0.26 15.58 1.79
C TRP A 90 -0.84 16.98 1.88
N LEU A 91 -0.01 18.02 1.97
CA LEU A 91 -0.48 19.40 2.04
C LEU A 91 -0.87 19.99 0.69
N VAL A 92 -0.18 19.60 -0.39
CA VAL A 92 -0.32 20.24 -1.70
C VAL A 92 -1.04 19.36 -2.71
N GLU A 93 -0.61 18.10 -2.85
CA GLU A 93 -1.11 17.20 -3.89
C GLU A 93 -2.44 16.55 -3.50
N ALA A 94 -2.54 15.99 -2.31
CA ALA A 94 -3.68 15.21 -1.89
C ALA A 94 -5.00 16.02 -1.89
N PRO A 95 -5.06 17.28 -1.37
CA PRO A 95 -6.28 18.07 -1.42
C PRO A 95 -6.68 18.44 -2.85
N ARG A 96 -5.70 18.73 -3.71
CA ARG A 96 -5.94 19.06 -5.12
C ARG A 96 -6.45 17.82 -5.86
N LEU A 97 -5.77 16.69 -5.72
CA LEU A 97 -6.18 15.44 -6.36
C LEU A 97 -7.58 15.02 -5.93
N ARG A 98 -7.91 15.13 -4.64
CA ARG A 98 -9.25 14.84 -4.14
C ARG A 98 -10.32 15.71 -4.79
N ARG A 99 -10.10 17.02 -4.87
CA ARG A 99 -11.05 17.95 -5.50
C ARG A 99 -11.18 17.68 -7.00
N PHE A 100 -10.08 17.56 -7.70
CA PHE A 100 -10.09 17.31 -9.14
C PHE A 100 -10.64 15.94 -9.52
N SER A 101 -10.44 14.90 -8.73
CA SER A 101 -11.01 13.57 -8.99
C SER A 101 -12.55 13.58 -8.92
N ILE A 102 -13.13 14.41 -8.04
CA ILE A 102 -14.57 14.57 -7.92
C ILE A 102 -15.13 15.30 -9.15
N VAL A 103 -14.48 16.41 -9.55
CA VAL A 103 -14.87 17.18 -10.73
C VAL A 103 -14.69 16.38 -12.02
N ALA A 104 -13.65 15.55 -12.09
CA ALA A 104 -13.38 14.65 -13.22
C ALA A 104 -14.26 13.39 -13.18
N ASN A 105 -15.58 13.58 -13.16
CA ASN A 105 -16.60 12.53 -13.17
C ASN A 105 -16.44 11.51 -12.02
N ASP A 106 -16.07 12.02 -10.82
CA ASP A 106 -15.89 11.22 -9.60
C ASP A 106 -15.01 9.98 -9.80
N SER A 107 -13.88 10.20 -10.45
CA SER A 107 -12.93 9.15 -10.84
C SER A 107 -12.40 8.39 -9.62
N ILE A 108 -12.43 7.05 -9.68
CA ILE A 108 -12.00 6.16 -8.61
C ILE A 108 -10.50 5.80 -8.75
N THR A 109 -10.05 5.63 -10.00
CA THR A 109 -8.67 5.22 -10.30
C THR A 109 -7.90 6.32 -11.02
N ILE A 110 -6.56 6.32 -10.90
CA ILE A 110 -5.70 7.27 -11.61
C ILE A 110 -5.85 7.19 -13.14
N PRO A 111 -5.89 6.00 -13.78
CA PRO A 111 -6.16 5.90 -15.22
C PRO A 111 -7.49 6.54 -15.63
N GLN A 112 -8.54 6.33 -14.87
CA GLN A 112 -9.85 6.94 -15.11
C GLN A 112 -9.78 8.47 -14.92
N TYR A 113 -9.11 8.93 -13.86
CA TYR A 113 -8.90 10.35 -13.61
C TYR A 113 -8.18 11.05 -14.77
N LEU A 114 -7.09 10.46 -15.26
CA LEU A 114 -6.34 11.01 -16.40
C LEU A 114 -7.22 11.12 -17.65
N THR A 115 -7.99 10.07 -17.96
CA THR A 115 -8.88 10.06 -19.11
C THR A 115 -9.96 11.14 -19.02
N ASN A 116 -10.58 11.28 -17.86
CA ASN A 116 -11.63 12.26 -17.63
C ASN A 116 -11.09 13.69 -17.58
N ARG A 117 -9.91 13.89 -16.99
CA ARG A 117 -9.26 15.20 -16.90
C ARG A 117 -8.88 15.76 -18.28
N PHE A 118 -8.34 14.91 -19.15
CA PHE A 118 -7.92 15.32 -20.50
C PHE A 118 -9.06 15.21 -21.53
N LEU A 119 -10.29 14.87 -21.10
CA LEU A 119 -11.44 14.69 -21.99
C LEU A 119 -11.13 13.79 -23.18
N SER A 120 -10.32 12.76 -22.96
CA SER A 120 -9.88 11.88 -24.03
C SER A 120 -11.06 11.09 -24.59
N LYS A 121 -11.37 11.30 -25.86
CA LYS A 121 -12.42 10.58 -26.57
C LYS A 121 -12.07 9.10 -26.75
N ASN A 122 -10.79 8.78 -26.83
CA ASN A 122 -10.28 7.45 -26.98
C ASN A 122 -9.84 6.90 -25.62
N LYS A 123 -10.15 5.63 -25.35
CA LYS A 123 -9.72 4.95 -24.11
C LYS A 123 -8.21 4.59 -24.09
N SER A 124 -7.46 4.98 -25.12
CA SER A 124 -6.02 4.65 -25.25
C SER A 124 -5.19 5.13 -24.06
N LEU A 125 -5.45 6.36 -23.54
CA LEU A 125 -4.77 6.89 -22.38
C LEU A 125 -5.06 6.07 -21.11
N GLN A 126 -6.31 5.64 -20.94
CA GLN A 126 -6.72 4.79 -19.82
C GLN A 126 -6.06 3.41 -19.91
N ILE A 127 -6.05 2.80 -21.08
CA ILE A 127 -5.45 1.47 -21.30
C ILE A 127 -3.95 1.53 -21.09
N LEU A 128 -3.27 2.51 -21.68
CA LEU A 128 -1.81 2.65 -21.54
C LEU A 128 -1.41 2.85 -20.09
N SER A 129 -2.06 3.78 -19.39
CA SER A 129 -1.78 4.02 -17.97
C SER A 129 -2.11 2.80 -17.11
N ALA A 130 -3.23 2.09 -17.39
CA ALA A 130 -3.59 0.87 -16.66
C ALA A 130 -2.54 -0.24 -16.84
N ILE A 131 -2.00 -0.42 -18.05
CA ILE A 131 -0.93 -1.40 -18.31
C ILE A 131 0.34 -1.04 -17.53
N ILE A 132 0.74 0.22 -17.54
CA ILE A 132 1.91 0.69 -16.78
C ILE A 132 1.73 0.41 -15.28
N PHE A 133 0.57 0.75 -14.72
CA PHE A 133 0.26 0.45 -13.32
C PHE A 133 0.25 -1.05 -13.04
N LEU A 134 -0.36 -1.85 -13.91
CA LEU A 134 -0.41 -3.31 -13.73
C LEU A 134 1.00 -3.91 -13.68
N VAL A 135 1.88 -3.55 -14.61
CA VAL A 135 3.27 -4.02 -14.63
C VAL A 135 4.02 -3.57 -13.37
N ALA A 136 3.95 -2.29 -13.04
CA ALA A 136 4.65 -1.74 -11.88
C ALA A 136 4.19 -2.39 -10.56
N TYR A 137 2.88 -2.52 -10.35
CA TYR A 137 2.35 -3.13 -9.13
C TYR A 137 2.57 -4.64 -9.07
N THR A 138 2.63 -5.34 -10.19
CA THR A 138 2.98 -6.77 -10.20
C THR A 138 4.42 -6.97 -9.73
N ILE A 139 5.36 -6.16 -10.21
CA ILE A 139 6.76 -6.20 -9.77
C ILE A 139 6.86 -5.82 -8.29
N TYR A 140 6.15 -4.79 -7.86
CA TYR A 140 6.11 -4.35 -6.48
C TYR A 140 5.58 -5.45 -5.55
N ALA A 141 4.45 -6.07 -5.89
CA ALA A 141 3.87 -7.17 -5.12
C ALA A 141 4.82 -8.38 -5.03
N ALA A 142 5.42 -8.77 -6.15
CA ALA A 142 6.39 -9.86 -6.18
C ALA A 142 7.60 -9.59 -5.27
N SER A 143 8.11 -8.35 -5.27
CA SER A 143 9.22 -7.95 -4.40
C SER A 143 8.84 -7.99 -2.92
N SER A 144 7.63 -7.56 -2.59
CA SER A 144 7.11 -7.58 -1.21
C SER A 144 6.91 -9.00 -0.69
N ILE A 145 6.34 -9.90 -1.50
CA ILE A 145 6.19 -11.33 -1.14
C ILE A 145 7.56 -11.97 -0.90
N LYS A 146 8.53 -11.72 -1.80
CA LYS A 146 9.89 -12.24 -1.63
C LYS A 146 10.54 -11.73 -0.35
N ALA A 147 10.37 -10.46 -0.02
CA ALA A 147 10.91 -9.86 1.19
C ALA A 147 10.27 -10.44 2.46
N CYS A 148 8.96 -10.65 2.47
CA CYS A 148 8.27 -11.36 3.55
C CYS A 148 8.78 -12.78 3.71
N GLY A 149 8.95 -13.51 2.61
CA GLY A 149 9.55 -14.86 2.64
C GLY A 149 10.94 -14.89 3.27
N THR A 150 11.80 -13.92 2.92
CA THR A 150 13.13 -13.78 3.51
C THR A 150 13.06 -13.46 5.00
N LEU A 151 12.16 -12.56 5.40
CA LEU A 151 11.96 -12.20 6.80
C LEU A 151 11.52 -13.40 7.64
N PHE A 152 10.53 -14.16 7.19
CA PHE A 152 10.06 -15.36 7.88
C PHE A 152 11.13 -16.45 7.96
N ASN A 153 11.92 -16.62 6.90
CA ASN A 153 13.05 -17.54 6.93
C ASN A 153 14.07 -17.11 7.99
N THR A 154 14.43 -15.84 8.06
CA THR A 154 15.43 -15.34 8.99
C THR A 154 14.95 -15.36 10.45
N VAL A 155 13.69 -15.06 10.71
CA VAL A 155 13.13 -14.94 12.07
C VAL A 155 12.62 -16.28 12.59
N MET A 156 11.94 -17.05 11.74
CA MET A 156 11.24 -18.27 12.13
C MET A 156 11.90 -19.56 11.65
N ASP A 157 12.98 -19.45 10.88
CA ASP A 157 13.69 -20.61 10.28
C ASP A 157 12.73 -21.51 9.46
N ILE A 158 11.80 -20.87 8.74
CA ILE A 158 10.85 -21.53 7.84
C ILE A 158 11.45 -21.52 6.44
N ASP A 159 11.21 -22.60 5.66
CA ASP A 159 11.62 -22.63 4.26
C ASP A 159 11.09 -21.38 3.50
N PRO A 160 11.95 -20.67 2.76
CA PRO A 160 11.57 -19.44 2.07
C PRO A 160 10.36 -19.62 1.13
N THR A 161 10.24 -20.80 0.50
CA THR A 161 9.16 -21.11 -0.42
C THR A 161 7.81 -21.20 0.33
N VAL A 162 7.81 -21.91 1.47
CA VAL A 162 6.63 -22.00 2.32
C VAL A 162 6.25 -20.63 2.89
N ALA A 163 7.25 -19.85 3.31
CA ALA A 163 7.05 -18.51 3.81
C ALA A 163 6.43 -17.55 2.77
N MET A 164 6.79 -17.67 1.49
CA MET A 164 6.17 -16.90 0.41
C MET A 164 4.70 -17.25 0.16
N TYR A 165 4.29 -18.50 0.42
CA TYR A 165 2.88 -18.90 0.29
C TYR A 165 2.02 -18.46 1.47
N ILE A 166 2.63 -18.19 2.62
CA ILE A 166 1.96 -17.70 3.82
C ILE A 166 1.80 -16.17 3.79
N ALA A 167 2.73 -15.47 3.13
CA ALA A 167 2.78 -14.01 3.02
C ALA A 167 1.75 -13.46 2.02
#